data_ef263e479c740b9bd876e88414cc9026
#
_entry.id   ef263e479c740b9bd876e88414cc9026
#
_cell.length_a   1.000
_cell.length_b   1.000
_cell.length_c   1.000
_cell.angle_alpha   90.00
_cell.angle_beta   90.00
_cell.angle_gamma   90.00
#
_symmetry.space_group_name_H-M   'P 1'
#
loop_
_entity.id
_entity.type
_entity.pdbx_description
1 polymer ?
#
loop_
_entity_poly.entity_id
_entity_poly.type
_entity_poly.pdbx_seq_one_letter_code
_entity_poly.pdbx_strand_id
1 'polypeptide(L)'
;MLRKLFLMVCAIAIPLRGLAPLQKALYITTEPPIKPYEALWRAVSMVESSGDSLAYNVSERATGIVQIRPILLRDYNARTGSRLRLSQMYNPKISKRVFLYYATKFHYSDYERIAKKWNGSGYKTEIYWKKIKKQLQKQVKIN
;
A
#
# COMPACT_ATOMS: atom_id res chain seq x y z
N MET A 1 46.23 -24.90 76.44
CA MET A 1 45.66 -25.77 75.41
C MET A 1 44.76 -24.94 74.46
N LEU A 2 45.29 -24.58 73.33
CA LEU A 2 44.61 -23.70 72.36
C LEU A 2 43.99 -24.54 71.22
N ARG A 3 42.66 -24.67 71.18
CA ARG A 3 41.97 -25.36 70.08
C ARG A 3 41.82 -24.39 68.95
N LYS A 4 42.55 -24.61 67.86
CA LYS A 4 42.40 -23.89 66.59
C LYS A 4 41.15 -24.38 65.92
N LEU A 5 40.15 -23.49 65.77
CA LEU A 5 38.94 -23.71 64.99
C LEU A 5 39.22 -23.35 63.51
N PHE A 6 39.23 -24.36 62.64
CA PHE A 6 39.46 -24.21 61.24
C PHE A 6 38.11 -23.95 60.55
N LEU A 7 37.84 -22.69 60.20
CA LEU A 7 36.67 -22.33 59.46
C LEU A 7 36.91 -22.65 57.96
N MET A 8 36.23 -23.68 57.46
CA MET A 8 36.26 -24.10 56.11
C MET A 8 35.21 -23.25 55.34
N VAL A 9 35.68 -22.25 54.59
CA VAL A 9 34.84 -21.46 53.74
C VAL A 9 34.60 -22.22 52.42
N CYS A 10 33.42 -22.83 52.29
CA CYS A 10 32.95 -23.36 50.99
C CYS A 10 32.56 -22.24 50.07
N ALA A 11 33.43 -21.93 49.11
CA ALA A 11 33.09 -21.06 47.98
C ALA A 11 32.16 -21.80 47.04
N ILE A 12 30.88 -21.45 47.08
CA ILE A 12 29.88 -21.90 46.09
C ILE A 12 30.11 -21.13 44.78
N ALA A 13 30.76 -21.77 43.82
CA ALA A 13 30.88 -21.26 42.49
C ALA A 13 29.50 -21.36 41.78
N ILE A 14 28.78 -20.27 41.72
CA ILE A 14 27.56 -20.15 40.88
C ILE A 14 28.02 -20.07 39.43
N PRO A 15 27.66 -21.05 38.54
CA PRO A 15 27.97 -20.90 37.13
C PRO A 15 27.15 -19.73 36.57
N LEU A 16 27.83 -18.67 36.16
CA LEU A 16 27.24 -17.62 35.32
C LEU A 16 26.81 -18.30 34.04
N ARG A 17 25.51 -18.67 33.94
CA ARG A 17 24.90 -19.02 32.66
C ARG A 17 24.94 -17.77 31.80
N GLY A 18 25.85 -17.77 30.85
CA GLY A 18 25.95 -16.72 29.86
C GLY A 18 24.61 -16.55 29.20
N LEU A 19 24.01 -15.36 29.36
CA LEU A 19 22.92 -14.87 28.53
C LEU A 19 23.47 -14.82 27.09
N ALA A 20 23.13 -15.83 26.30
CA ALA A 20 23.38 -15.76 24.88
C ALA A 20 22.75 -14.45 24.36
N PRO A 21 23.50 -13.61 23.64
CA PRO A 21 22.91 -12.42 23.04
C PRO A 21 21.79 -12.89 22.14
N LEU A 22 20.59 -12.37 22.35
CA LEU A 22 19.47 -12.48 21.43
C LEU A 22 19.94 -11.88 20.10
N GLN A 23 20.53 -12.71 19.25
CA GLN A 23 20.77 -12.35 17.86
C GLN A 23 19.40 -12.18 17.23
N LYS A 24 18.96 -10.92 17.18
CA LYS A 24 17.84 -10.50 16.38
C LYS A 24 18.22 -10.86 14.95
N ALA A 25 17.73 -12.01 14.46
CA ALA A 25 17.93 -12.42 13.09
C ALA A 25 17.34 -11.32 12.21
N LEU A 26 18.22 -10.49 11.64
CA LEU A 26 17.84 -9.51 10.66
C LEU A 26 17.55 -10.28 9.36
N TYR A 27 16.29 -10.63 9.14
CA TYR A 27 15.87 -11.18 7.86
C TYR A 27 15.95 -10.04 6.84
N ILE A 28 17.07 -9.93 6.14
CA ILE A 28 17.19 -9.11 4.95
C ILE A 28 16.46 -9.88 3.86
N THR A 29 15.16 -9.56 3.66
CA THR A 29 14.46 -10.04 2.49
C THR A 29 15.01 -9.29 1.29
N THR A 30 15.66 -9.98 0.39
CA THR A 30 16.12 -9.45 -0.92
C THR A 30 14.96 -9.23 -1.88
N GLU A 31 13.76 -9.61 -1.50
CA GLU A 31 12.57 -9.36 -2.29
C GLU A 31 12.18 -7.88 -2.24
N PRO A 32 11.85 -7.29 -3.40
CA PRO A 32 11.37 -5.91 -3.43
C PRO A 32 10.11 -5.78 -2.58
N PRO A 33 9.91 -4.64 -1.89
CA PRO A 33 8.76 -4.46 -1.02
C PRO A 33 7.47 -4.70 -1.80
N ILE A 34 6.61 -5.58 -1.28
CA ILE A 34 5.32 -5.88 -1.87
C ILE A 34 4.51 -4.59 -1.92
N LYS A 35 4.15 -4.16 -3.14
CA LYS A 35 3.28 -3.00 -3.38
C LYS A 35 1.91 -3.52 -3.82
N PRO A 36 1.05 -3.90 -2.89
CA PRO A 36 -0.14 -4.72 -3.16
C PRO A 36 -1.11 -4.11 -4.18
N TYR A 37 -1.10 -2.79 -4.35
CA TYR A 37 -2.00 -2.12 -5.30
C TYR A 37 -1.31 -1.64 -6.59
N GLU A 38 -0.02 -1.91 -6.78
CA GLU A 38 0.74 -1.37 -7.91
C GLU A 38 0.21 -1.85 -9.26
N ALA A 39 -0.07 -3.14 -9.37
CA ALA A 39 -0.63 -3.71 -10.60
C ALA A 39 -2.01 -3.12 -10.92
N LEU A 40 -2.87 -2.98 -9.90
CA LEU A 40 -4.19 -2.36 -10.08
C LEU A 40 -4.08 -0.88 -10.43
N TRP A 41 -3.20 -0.13 -9.78
CA TRP A 41 -2.93 1.27 -10.11
C TRP A 41 -2.58 1.45 -11.58
N ARG A 42 -1.63 0.64 -12.08
CA ARG A 42 -1.23 0.68 -13.50
C ARG A 42 -2.39 0.32 -14.43
N ALA A 43 -3.16 -0.72 -14.09
CA ALA A 43 -4.31 -1.12 -14.89
C ALA A 43 -5.38 -0.04 -14.96
N VAL A 44 -5.70 0.61 -13.84
CA VAL A 44 -6.64 1.74 -13.77
C VAL A 44 -6.12 2.92 -14.59
N SER A 45 -4.85 3.31 -14.42
CA SER A 45 -4.25 4.40 -15.20
C SER A 45 -4.36 4.17 -16.71
N MET A 46 -4.11 2.93 -17.16
CA MET A 46 -4.23 2.59 -18.58
C MET A 46 -5.67 2.64 -19.12
N VAL A 47 -6.65 2.29 -18.28
CA VAL A 47 -8.06 2.31 -18.70
C VAL A 47 -8.64 3.71 -18.67
N GLU A 48 -8.24 4.56 -17.72
CA GLU A 48 -8.77 5.90 -17.51
C GLU A 48 -8.18 6.92 -18.49
N SER A 49 -6.89 6.85 -18.76
CA SER A 49 -6.21 7.89 -19.54
C SER A 49 -5.13 7.36 -20.50
N SER A 50 -5.02 6.06 -20.68
CA SER A 50 -3.86 5.44 -21.37
C SER A 50 -2.51 5.79 -20.74
N GLY A 51 -2.50 6.09 -19.45
CA GLY A 51 -1.32 6.48 -18.70
C GLY A 51 -0.95 7.96 -18.78
N ASP A 52 -1.77 8.79 -19.45
CA ASP A 52 -1.54 10.22 -19.58
C ASP A 52 -1.88 10.96 -18.27
N SER A 53 -0.86 11.54 -17.65
CA SER A 53 -1.02 12.34 -16.43
C SER A 53 -1.66 13.71 -16.67
N LEU A 54 -1.67 14.21 -17.91
CA LEU A 54 -2.24 15.48 -18.27
C LEU A 54 -3.67 15.37 -18.84
N ALA A 55 -4.21 14.15 -18.88
CA ALA A 55 -5.55 13.90 -19.38
C ALA A 55 -6.61 14.71 -18.62
N TYR A 56 -7.54 15.29 -19.37
CA TYR A 56 -8.68 16.02 -18.84
C TYR A 56 -9.96 15.68 -19.59
N ASN A 57 -10.97 15.22 -18.87
CA ASN A 57 -12.31 14.97 -19.42
C ASN A 57 -13.22 16.16 -19.10
N VAL A 58 -13.58 16.92 -20.12
CA VAL A 58 -14.38 18.15 -19.99
C VAL A 58 -15.75 17.88 -19.40
N SER A 59 -16.44 16.82 -19.83
CA SER A 59 -17.82 16.52 -19.42
C SER A 59 -17.93 16.16 -17.94
N GLU A 60 -16.98 15.41 -17.40
CA GLU A 60 -16.95 15.00 -15.99
C GLU A 60 -16.02 15.86 -15.13
N ARG A 61 -15.24 16.74 -15.77
CA ARG A 61 -14.14 17.49 -15.16
C ARG A 61 -13.15 16.57 -14.46
N ALA A 62 -13.02 15.34 -14.99
CA ALA A 62 -12.12 14.33 -14.46
C ALA A 62 -10.69 14.64 -14.89
N THR A 63 -9.74 14.56 -13.96
CA THR A 63 -8.40 15.11 -14.12
C THR A 63 -7.34 14.08 -13.80
N GLY A 64 -6.31 14.03 -14.64
CA GLY A 64 -5.06 13.30 -14.44
C GLY A 64 -5.16 11.81 -14.74
N ILE A 65 -4.09 11.11 -14.42
CA ILE A 65 -3.82 9.74 -14.86
C ILE A 65 -4.90 8.70 -14.50
N VAL A 66 -5.66 8.90 -13.43
CA VAL A 66 -6.77 8.03 -13.01
C VAL A 66 -8.12 8.75 -12.99
N GLN A 67 -8.21 9.87 -13.71
CA GLN A 67 -9.45 10.62 -13.93
C GLN A 67 -10.23 10.94 -12.65
N ILE A 68 -9.56 11.65 -11.72
CA ILE A 68 -10.18 12.05 -10.45
C ILE A 68 -11.22 13.15 -10.70
N ARG A 69 -12.47 12.88 -10.34
CA ARG A 69 -13.60 13.81 -10.44
C ARG A 69 -13.67 14.76 -9.25
N PRO A 70 -14.22 15.98 -9.42
CA PRO A 70 -14.35 16.96 -8.33
C PRO A 70 -15.09 16.42 -7.10
N ILE A 71 -16.13 15.60 -7.31
CA ILE A 71 -16.90 15.01 -6.23
C ILE A 71 -16.07 14.05 -5.36
N LEU A 72 -15.22 13.22 -6.02
CA LEU A 72 -14.34 12.28 -5.34
C LEU A 72 -13.26 13.03 -4.54
N LEU A 73 -12.67 14.08 -5.13
CA LEU A 73 -11.66 14.87 -4.45
C LEU A 73 -12.22 15.62 -3.24
N ARG A 74 -13.45 16.12 -3.34
CA ARG A 74 -14.16 16.76 -2.23
C ARG A 74 -14.40 15.80 -1.08
N ASP A 75 -14.87 14.56 -1.36
CA ASP A 75 -15.03 13.51 -0.37
C ASP A 75 -13.69 13.13 0.29
N TYR A 76 -12.64 12.98 -0.53
CA TYR A 76 -11.29 12.73 -0.01
C TYR A 76 -10.83 13.81 0.96
N ASN A 77 -10.94 15.09 0.57
CA ASN A 77 -10.54 16.22 1.39
C ASN A 77 -11.33 16.27 2.72
N ALA A 78 -12.65 16.06 2.66
CA ALA A 78 -13.51 16.04 3.84
C ALA A 78 -13.13 14.93 4.82
N ARG A 79 -12.79 13.74 4.31
CA ARG A 79 -12.45 12.57 5.15
C ARG A 79 -11.03 12.61 5.72
N THR A 80 -10.12 13.30 5.06
CA THR A 80 -8.69 13.29 5.43
C THR A 80 -8.21 14.61 6.03
N GLY A 81 -9.06 15.64 6.06
CA GLY A 81 -8.67 16.99 6.43
C GLY A 81 -7.74 17.68 5.41
N SER A 82 -7.57 17.07 4.22
CA SER A 82 -6.73 17.62 3.16
C SER A 82 -7.42 18.80 2.46
N ARG A 83 -6.61 19.61 1.77
CA ARG A 83 -7.09 20.75 0.97
C ARG A 83 -6.55 20.69 -0.46
N LEU A 84 -6.60 19.51 -1.06
CA LEU A 84 -6.11 19.30 -2.42
C LEU A 84 -7.05 19.98 -3.42
N ARG A 85 -6.45 20.55 -4.49
CA ARG A 85 -7.14 21.15 -5.63
C ARG A 85 -7.14 20.17 -6.81
N LEU A 86 -8.11 20.30 -7.70
CA LEU A 86 -8.22 19.44 -8.87
C LEU A 86 -6.99 19.54 -9.79
N SER A 87 -6.40 20.72 -9.93
CA SER A 87 -5.18 20.93 -10.72
C SER A 87 -3.97 20.13 -10.21
N GLN A 88 -3.95 19.75 -8.94
CA GLN A 88 -2.88 18.91 -8.38
C GLN A 88 -3.00 17.44 -8.82
N MET A 89 -4.14 17.03 -9.38
CA MET A 89 -4.38 15.67 -9.87
C MET A 89 -3.60 15.35 -11.16
N TYR A 90 -3.03 16.36 -11.82
CA TYR A 90 -2.04 16.14 -12.87
C TYR A 90 -0.71 15.55 -12.35
N ASN A 91 -0.44 15.65 -11.07
CA ASN A 91 0.72 14.99 -10.47
C ASN A 91 0.38 13.53 -10.14
N PRO A 92 1.03 12.55 -10.80
CA PRO A 92 0.72 11.12 -10.60
C PRO A 92 0.92 10.63 -9.16
N LYS A 93 1.87 11.22 -8.41
CA LYS A 93 2.11 10.86 -7.01
C LYS A 93 0.94 11.28 -6.12
N ILE A 94 0.37 12.47 -6.38
CA ILE A 94 -0.79 12.98 -5.62
C ILE A 94 -2.03 12.17 -5.99
N SER A 95 -2.28 11.95 -7.28
CA SER A 95 -3.39 11.11 -7.76
C SER A 95 -3.32 9.69 -7.20
N LYS A 96 -2.11 9.10 -7.15
CA LYS A 96 -1.91 7.77 -6.56
C LYS A 96 -2.25 7.74 -5.07
N ARG A 97 -1.88 8.78 -4.31
CA ARG A 97 -2.25 8.89 -2.90
C ARG A 97 -3.77 8.90 -2.70
N VAL A 98 -4.50 9.65 -3.53
CA VAL A 98 -5.97 9.68 -3.50
C VAL A 98 -6.54 8.30 -3.86
N PHE A 99 -6.04 7.67 -4.94
CA PHE A 99 -6.46 6.32 -5.32
C PHE A 99 -6.25 5.30 -4.21
N LEU A 100 -5.05 5.27 -3.62
CA LEU A 100 -4.71 4.32 -2.56
C LEU A 100 -5.59 4.51 -1.32
N TYR A 101 -5.97 5.72 -0.97
CA TYR A 101 -6.89 5.97 0.14
C TYR A 101 -8.22 5.22 -0.03
N TYR A 102 -8.76 5.16 -1.24
CA TYR A 102 -9.98 4.40 -1.51
C TYR A 102 -9.72 2.90 -1.68
N ALA A 103 -8.61 2.53 -2.30
CA ALA A 103 -8.24 1.14 -2.51
C ALA A 103 -8.00 0.40 -1.18
N THR A 104 -7.34 1.04 -0.22
CA THR A 104 -7.02 0.43 1.09
C THR A 104 -8.23 0.16 1.99
N LYS A 105 -9.42 0.61 1.60
CA LYS A 105 -10.67 0.25 2.29
C LYS A 105 -11.13 -1.19 2.00
N PHE A 106 -10.49 -1.86 1.07
CA PHE A 106 -10.77 -3.24 0.67
C PHE A 106 -9.52 -4.09 0.82
N HIS A 107 -9.70 -5.41 0.92
CA HIS A 107 -8.58 -6.32 0.93
C HIS A 107 -7.77 -6.16 -0.36
N TYR A 108 -6.45 -6.19 -0.26
CA TYR A 108 -5.54 -5.89 -1.38
C TYR A 108 -5.69 -6.85 -2.57
N SER A 109 -6.20 -8.06 -2.36
CA SER A 109 -6.47 -9.03 -3.44
C SER A 109 -7.81 -8.82 -4.14
N ASP A 110 -8.70 -7.98 -3.61
CA ASP A 110 -10.03 -7.76 -4.16
C ASP A 110 -10.03 -6.65 -5.22
N TYR A 111 -9.24 -6.85 -6.27
CA TYR A 111 -9.09 -5.88 -7.36
C TYR A 111 -10.40 -5.57 -8.07
N GLU A 112 -11.28 -6.57 -8.21
CA GLU A 112 -12.58 -6.39 -8.85
C GLU A 112 -13.42 -5.38 -8.08
N ARG A 113 -13.55 -5.57 -6.79
CA ARG A 113 -14.36 -4.69 -5.94
C ARG A 113 -13.78 -3.28 -5.88
N ILE A 114 -12.45 -3.15 -5.80
CA ILE A 114 -11.78 -1.85 -5.81
C ILE A 114 -12.05 -1.14 -7.12
N ALA A 115 -11.85 -1.81 -8.27
CA ALA A 115 -12.06 -1.23 -9.59
C ALA A 115 -13.51 -0.82 -9.81
N LYS A 116 -14.48 -1.68 -9.47
CA LYS A 116 -15.91 -1.36 -9.59
C LYS A 116 -16.28 -0.15 -8.74
N LYS A 117 -15.79 -0.06 -7.49
CA LYS A 117 -16.05 1.08 -6.61
C LYS A 117 -15.38 2.37 -7.10
N TRP A 118 -14.21 2.26 -7.73
CA TRP A 118 -13.53 3.41 -8.35
C TRP A 118 -14.38 4.00 -9.50
N ASN A 119 -14.87 3.16 -10.38
CA ASN A 119 -15.70 3.58 -11.52
C ASN A 119 -17.08 4.12 -11.08
N GLY A 120 -17.65 3.62 -10.00
CA GLY A 120 -18.95 4.05 -9.47
C GLY A 120 -19.92 2.92 -9.16
N SER A 121 -21.09 2.91 -9.79
CA SER A 121 -22.14 1.90 -9.56
C SER A 121 -22.85 1.53 -10.88
N GLY A 122 -23.62 0.43 -10.83
CA GLY A 122 -24.46 -0.05 -11.92
C GLY A 122 -23.71 -0.86 -12.99
N TYR A 123 -24.41 -1.18 -14.06
CA TYR A 123 -23.96 -2.08 -15.13
C TYR A 123 -22.63 -1.69 -15.77
N LYS A 124 -22.33 -0.40 -15.90
CA LYS A 124 -21.07 0.09 -16.49
C LYS A 124 -19.83 -0.38 -15.75
N THR A 125 -19.95 -0.71 -14.45
CA THR A 125 -18.82 -1.21 -13.65
C THR A 125 -18.37 -2.61 -14.08
N GLU A 126 -19.26 -3.44 -14.62
CA GLU A 126 -18.91 -4.75 -15.17
C GLU A 126 -18.05 -4.61 -16.43
N ILE A 127 -18.43 -3.68 -17.31
CA ILE A 127 -17.65 -3.38 -18.53
C ILE A 127 -16.29 -2.82 -18.14
N TYR A 128 -16.27 -1.93 -17.14
CA TYR A 128 -15.03 -1.36 -16.62
C TYR A 128 -14.10 -2.44 -16.07
N TRP A 129 -14.63 -3.34 -15.23
CA TRP A 129 -13.85 -4.44 -14.69
C TRP A 129 -13.25 -5.34 -15.79
N LYS A 130 -13.99 -5.66 -16.84
CA LYS A 130 -13.46 -6.42 -17.98
C LYS A 130 -12.26 -5.73 -18.63
N LYS A 131 -12.27 -4.38 -18.75
CA LYS A 131 -11.12 -3.61 -19.26
C LYS A 131 -9.92 -3.67 -18.31
N ILE A 132 -10.14 -3.50 -17.00
CA ILE A 132 -9.10 -3.60 -15.97
C ILE A 132 -8.47 -5.00 -15.99
N LYS A 133 -9.27 -6.05 -15.99
CA LYS A 133 -8.80 -7.45 -16.04
C LYS A 133 -7.89 -7.71 -17.25
N LYS A 134 -8.25 -7.17 -18.42
CA LYS A 134 -7.42 -7.26 -19.62
C LYS A 134 -6.06 -6.58 -19.43
N GLN A 135 -6.00 -5.42 -18.76
CA GLN A 135 -4.75 -4.74 -18.48
C GLN A 135 -3.89 -5.50 -17.46
N LEU A 136 -4.48 -6.07 -16.42
CA LEU A 136 -3.78 -6.90 -15.44
C LEU A 136 -3.13 -8.12 -16.12
N GLN A 137 -3.86 -8.80 -17.02
CA GLN A 137 -3.34 -9.96 -17.77
C GLN A 137 -2.16 -9.58 -18.68
N LYS A 138 -2.17 -8.38 -19.28
CA LYS A 138 -1.03 -7.89 -20.08
C LYS A 138 0.22 -7.70 -19.23
N GLN A 139 0.09 -7.19 -18.01
CA GLN A 139 1.22 -6.97 -17.11
C GLN A 139 1.94 -8.27 -16.72
N VAL A 140 1.18 -9.36 -16.55
CA VAL A 140 1.75 -10.70 -16.23
C VAL A 140 2.57 -11.26 -17.38
N LYS A 141 2.24 -10.94 -18.64
CA LYS A 141 2.95 -11.47 -19.82
C LYS A 141 4.26 -10.76 -20.15
N ILE A 142 4.52 -9.62 -19.50
CA ILE A 142 5.70 -8.78 -19.78
C ILE A 142 6.82 -9.03 -18.75
N ASN A 143 6.47 -9.62 -17.60
CA ASN A 143 7.42 -10.03 -16.56
C ASN A 143 7.81 -11.48 -16.72
#